data_0e2a6b464fb4463f55b82c164df54e48
#
_entry.id   0e2a6b464fb4463f55b82c164df54e48
#
_cell.length_a   1.000
_cell.length_b   1.000
_cell.length_c   1.000
_cell.angle_alpha   90.00
_cell.angle_beta   90.00
_cell.angle_gamma   90.00
#
_symmetry.space_group_name_H-M   'P 1'
#
loop_
_entity.id
_entity.type
_entity.pdbx_description
1 polymer ?
#
loop_
_entity_poly.entity_id
_entity_poly.type
_entity_poly.pdbx_seq_one_letter_code
_entity_poly.pdbx_strand_id
1 'polypeptide(L)'
;MIIAGLAGDATYQIQEQEQAVLTTFGVPKAVAETGLHFKIPFIQKVQKVNTTIQGFPIGYSMGDNSVVENEGIMITSDYNFIDVDFFVEYRILEPVKYLYNSEEPEDILKNISQSCIRTVIASYDVDEVLTTGKGEIQSKIKEMILKQMEEQDLGIQLVNITIQDSEPPTQEVMKAFKAVETAKQGKETALNNANKYRNEKLPEAEEKQTRSFRMLRRRSR
;
A
#
# COMPACT_ATOMS: atom_id res chain seq x y z
N MET A 1 26.64 -50.56 2.54
CA MET A 1 26.69 -49.11 2.80
C MET A 1 26.06 -48.25 1.69
N ILE A 2 26.09 -48.64 0.44
CA ILE A 2 25.49 -47.89 -0.72
C ILE A 2 23.95 -47.88 -0.66
N ILE A 3 23.30 -48.95 -0.22
CA ILE A 3 21.83 -49.08 -0.16
C ILE A 3 21.20 -48.16 0.91
N ALA A 4 21.90 -47.92 2.03
CA ALA A 4 21.40 -47.02 3.10
C ALA A 4 21.44 -45.53 2.71
N GLY A 5 22.39 -45.13 1.86
CA GLY A 5 22.45 -43.75 1.34
C GLY A 5 21.34 -43.44 0.30
N LEU A 6 20.93 -44.47 -0.47
CA LEU A 6 19.84 -44.33 -1.44
C LEU A 6 18.46 -44.23 -0.79
N ALA A 7 18.26 -44.82 0.39
CA ALA A 7 16.98 -44.75 1.11
C ALA A 7 16.69 -43.36 1.70
N GLY A 8 17.74 -42.63 2.10
CA GLY A 8 17.59 -41.25 2.65
C GLY A 8 17.16 -40.21 1.61
N ASP A 9 17.50 -40.40 0.34
CA ASP A 9 17.14 -39.47 -0.74
C ASP A 9 15.84 -39.87 -1.47
N ALA A 10 15.21 -40.98 -1.08
CA ALA A 10 13.97 -41.48 -1.68
C ALA A 10 12.69 -40.93 -1.00
N THR A 11 12.83 -40.18 0.11
CA THR A 11 11.70 -39.68 0.86
C THR A 11 11.78 -38.14 1.04
N TYR A 12 10.64 -37.48 1.06
CA TYR A 12 10.50 -36.06 1.42
C TYR A 12 9.20 -35.84 2.18
N GLN A 13 9.22 -34.86 3.06
CA GLN A 13 8.04 -34.48 3.87
C GLN A 13 7.54 -33.11 3.44
N ILE A 14 6.23 -32.98 3.30
CA ILE A 14 5.53 -31.69 3.05
C ILE A 14 4.85 -31.25 4.34
N GLN A 15 5.13 -30.02 4.79
CA GLN A 15 4.49 -29.39 5.95
C GLN A 15 3.19 -28.73 5.53
N GLU A 16 2.32 -28.37 6.52
CA GLU A 16 1.02 -27.73 6.26
C GLU A 16 1.12 -26.38 5.52
N GLN A 17 2.25 -25.72 5.65
CA GLN A 17 2.52 -24.40 5.05
C GLN A 17 3.32 -24.46 3.75
N GLU A 18 3.58 -25.67 3.24
CA GLU A 18 4.38 -25.92 2.06
C GLU A 18 3.59 -26.69 1.01
N GLN A 19 3.94 -26.46 -0.24
CA GLN A 19 3.61 -27.37 -1.34
C GLN A 19 4.91 -27.79 -2.01
N ALA A 20 4.94 -29.00 -2.54
CA ALA A 20 6.08 -29.48 -3.30
C ALA A 20 5.76 -29.52 -4.79
N VAL A 21 6.75 -29.18 -5.61
CA VAL A 21 6.73 -29.43 -7.05
C VAL A 21 7.67 -30.59 -7.34
N LEU A 22 7.10 -31.70 -7.76
CA LEU A 22 7.81 -32.89 -8.16
C LEU A 22 8.06 -32.85 -9.68
N THR A 23 9.30 -32.73 -10.06
CA THR A 23 9.70 -32.73 -11.47
C THR A 23 10.20 -34.09 -11.88
N THR A 24 9.55 -34.73 -12.86
CA THR A 24 9.91 -36.03 -13.41
C THR A 24 10.33 -35.85 -14.86
N PHE A 25 11.59 -36.13 -15.19
CA PHE A 25 12.15 -35.93 -16.54
C PHE A 25 11.87 -34.52 -17.12
N GLY A 26 11.90 -33.48 -16.28
CA GLY A 26 11.65 -32.11 -16.68
C GLY A 26 10.18 -31.70 -16.65
N VAL A 27 9.23 -32.59 -16.43
CA VAL A 27 7.79 -32.25 -16.32
C VAL A 27 7.42 -31.97 -14.86
N PRO A 28 7.03 -30.72 -14.50
CA PRO A 28 6.66 -30.39 -13.15
C PRO A 28 5.22 -30.79 -12.83
N LYS A 29 4.98 -31.28 -11.61
CA LYS A 29 3.66 -31.58 -11.05
C LYS A 29 3.59 -31.08 -9.60
N ALA A 30 2.58 -30.30 -9.26
CA ALA A 30 2.34 -29.88 -7.89
C ALA A 30 1.81 -31.04 -7.03
N VAL A 31 2.33 -31.14 -5.80
CA VAL A 31 1.89 -32.05 -4.75
C VAL A 31 1.52 -31.20 -3.53
N ALA A 32 0.23 -31.11 -3.23
CA ALA A 32 -0.32 -30.30 -2.16
C ALA A 32 -0.60 -31.08 -0.87
N GLU A 33 -0.58 -32.41 -0.92
CA GLU A 33 -0.87 -33.26 0.23
C GLU A 33 0.28 -33.21 1.24
N THR A 34 -0.07 -32.90 2.48
CA THR A 34 0.88 -32.91 3.61
C THR A 34 1.26 -34.33 4.03
N GLY A 35 2.45 -34.46 4.56
CA GLY A 35 2.93 -35.76 5.05
C GLY A 35 4.20 -36.25 4.38
N LEU A 36 4.45 -37.54 4.54
CA LEU A 36 5.62 -38.23 3.99
C LEU A 36 5.33 -38.76 2.58
N HIS A 37 6.14 -38.36 1.63
CA HIS A 37 6.06 -38.76 0.22
C HIS A 37 7.34 -39.46 -0.22
N PHE A 38 7.22 -40.24 -1.30
CA PHE A 38 8.34 -40.94 -1.92
C PHE A 38 8.68 -40.32 -3.29
N LYS A 39 9.96 -40.23 -3.59
CA LYS A 39 10.46 -39.83 -4.90
C LYS A 39 11.45 -40.90 -5.42
N ILE A 40 11.59 -40.99 -6.71
CA ILE A 40 12.59 -41.85 -7.34
C ILE A 40 13.90 -41.05 -7.42
N PRO A 41 14.96 -41.48 -6.67
CA PRO A 41 16.26 -40.81 -6.72
C PRO A 41 16.80 -40.74 -8.14
N PHE A 42 17.53 -39.66 -8.46
CA PHE A 42 18.15 -39.39 -9.79
C PHE A 42 17.17 -39.04 -10.92
N ILE A 43 15.90 -39.47 -10.85
CA ILE A 43 14.88 -39.23 -11.88
C ILE A 43 14.00 -38.05 -11.49
N GLN A 44 13.68 -37.96 -10.20
CA GLN A 44 12.74 -36.96 -9.69
C GLN A 44 13.44 -35.91 -8.82
N LYS A 45 13.17 -34.66 -9.12
CA LYS A 45 13.55 -33.49 -8.32
C LYS A 45 12.35 -32.99 -7.55
N VAL A 46 12.54 -32.58 -6.28
CA VAL A 46 11.52 -31.98 -5.45
C VAL A 46 11.97 -30.57 -5.07
N GLN A 47 11.13 -29.59 -5.35
CA GLN A 47 11.28 -28.21 -4.88
C GLN A 47 10.09 -27.88 -4.00
N LYS A 48 10.35 -27.37 -2.80
CA LYS A 48 9.32 -26.96 -1.86
C LYS A 48 9.11 -25.45 -1.94
N VAL A 49 7.87 -25.05 -1.88
CA VAL A 49 7.44 -23.66 -1.95
C VAL A 49 6.59 -23.37 -0.74
N ASN A 50 6.90 -22.30 -0.04
CA ASN A 50 6.08 -21.80 1.08
C ASN A 50 4.85 -21.10 0.54
N THR A 51 3.66 -21.53 0.96
CA THR A 51 2.36 -20.99 0.53
C THR A 51 1.71 -20.06 1.55
N THR A 52 2.42 -19.76 2.65
CA THR A 52 1.94 -18.75 3.63
C THR A 52 1.97 -17.36 3.03
N ILE A 53 1.30 -16.45 3.71
CA ILE A 53 1.37 -15.03 3.36
C ILE A 53 2.78 -14.54 3.70
N GLN A 54 3.43 -14.00 2.69
CA GLN A 54 4.74 -13.37 2.74
C GLN A 54 4.60 -11.90 2.32
N GLY A 55 5.63 -11.10 2.54
CA GLY A 55 5.59 -9.71 2.11
C GLY A 55 6.97 -9.10 2.04
N PHE A 56 7.02 -7.97 1.35
CA PHE A 56 8.23 -7.16 1.22
C PHE A 56 7.89 -5.67 1.35
N PRO A 57 8.84 -4.87 1.86
CA PRO A 57 8.73 -3.43 1.94
C PRO A 57 9.05 -2.77 0.61
N ILE A 58 8.49 -1.58 0.39
CA ILE A 58 8.87 -0.63 -0.67
C ILE A 58 9.03 0.72 0.00
N GLY A 59 10.19 1.36 -0.18
CA GLY A 59 10.55 2.62 0.44
C GLY A 59 11.46 2.50 1.66
N TYR A 60 11.44 1.36 2.34
CA TYR A 60 12.26 1.14 3.53
C TYR A 60 12.87 -0.27 3.59
N SER A 61 13.87 -0.45 4.45
CA SER A 61 14.51 -1.74 4.71
C SER A 61 13.98 -2.37 6.00
N MET A 62 13.66 -3.68 5.98
CA MET A 62 13.15 -4.40 7.15
C MET A 62 14.18 -4.56 8.28
N GLY A 63 15.48 -4.40 8.00
CA GLY A 63 16.54 -4.70 8.98
C GLY A 63 16.85 -3.56 9.94
N ASP A 64 16.89 -2.35 9.44
CA ASP A 64 17.31 -1.15 10.16
C ASP A 64 16.34 0.04 10.02
N ASN A 65 15.20 -0.19 9.39
CA ASN A 65 14.23 0.84 9.04
C ASN A 65 14.85 2.04 8.30
N SER A 66 15.94 1.81 7.58
CA SER A 66 16.54 2.84 6.75
C SER A 66 15.66 3.12 5.54
N VAL A 67 15.55 4.39 5.18
CA VAL A 67 14.83 4.83 3.97
C VAL A 67 15.60 4.38 2.73
N VAL A 68 14.89 3.76 1.80
CA VAL A 68 15.41 3.44 0.47
C VAL A 68 14.92 4.53 -0.50
N GLU A 69 15.66 5.64 -0.56
CA GLU A 69 15.26 6.86 -1.27
C GLU A 69 14.79 6.60 -2.71
N ASN A 70 15.44 5.69 -3.42
CA ASN A 70 15.07 5.35 -4.80
C ASN A 70 13.69 4.66 -4.92
N GLU A 71 13.19 4.08 -3.84
CA GLU A 71 11.90 3.38 -3.80
C GLU A 71 10.80 4.24 -3.19
N GLY A 72 11.09 4.97 -2.10
CA GLY A 72 10.12 5.74 -1.30
C GLY A 72 9.81 7.12 -1.86
N ILE A 73 10.81 7.83 -2.43
CA ILE A 73 10.60 9.19 -2.91
C ILE A 73 9.82 9.21 -4.24
N MET A 74 8.72 9.95 -4.23
CA MET A 74 7.78 10.06 -5.36
C MET A 74 7.37 11.52 -5.58
N ILE A 75 6.78 11.80 -6.75
CA ILE A 75 6.26 13.12 -7.11
C ILE A 75 4.74 13.04 -7.19
N THR A 76 4.06 13.98 -6.55
CA THR A 76 2.59 14.14 -6.58
C THR A 76 2.12 14.95 -7.78
N SER A 77 0.79 15.02 -8.02
CA SER A 77 0.20 15.77 -9.14
C SER A 77 0.49 17.27 -9.08
N ASP A 78 0.67 17.82 -7.91
CA ASP A 78 1.01 19.22 -7.62
C ASP A 78 2.53 19.48 -7.53
N TYR A 79 3.35 18.56 -8.07
CA TYR A 79 4.82 18.64 -8.17
C TYR A 79 5.57 18.71 -6.83
N ASN A 80 4.99 18.19 -5.76
CA ASN A 80 5.68 18.04 -4.49
C ASN A 80 6.39 16.69 -4.40
N PHE A 81 7.53 16.67 -3.71
CA PHE A 81 8.19 15.42 -3.35
C PHE A 81 7.62 14.89 -2.03
N ILE A 82 7.36 13.60 -2.01
CA ILE A 82 6.87 12.89 -0.83
C ILE A 82 7.62 11.57 -0.69
N ASP A 83 7.89 11.18 0.54
CA ASP A 83 8.38 9.85 0.89
C ASP A 83 7.22 9.01 1.38
N VAL A 84 6.96 7.87 0.72
CA VAL A 84 5.84 7.00 1.06
C VAL A 84 6.30 5.56 1.11
N ASP A 85 6.11 4.97 2.27
CA ASP A 85 6.45 3.60 2.58
C ASP A 85 5.25 2.68 2.39
N PHE A 86 5.48 1.55 1.72
CA PHE A 86 4.47 0.54 1.48
C PHE A 86 4.93 -0.83 1.95
N PHE A 87 3.97 -1.65 2.34
CA PHE A 87 4.17 -3.07 2.57
C PHE A 87 3.23 -3.88 1.67
N VAL A 88 3.82 -4.76 0.86
CA VAL A 88 3.09 -5.61 -0.09
C VAL A 88 3.05 -7.02 0.45
N GLU A 89 1.84 -7.56 0.60
CA GLU A 89 1.59 -8.93 1.06
C GLU A 89 1.12 -9.79 -0.10
N TYR A 90 1.73 -10.94 -0.25
CA TYR A 90 1.41 -11.90 -1.30
C TYR A 90 1.50 -13.34 -0.79
N ARG A 91 0.95 -14.26 -1.55
CA ARG A 91 1.16 -15.70 -1.34
C ARG A 91 1.32 -16.43 -2.67
N ILE A 92 2.00 -17.56 -2.62
CA ILE A 92 2.17 -18.41 -3.79
C ILE A 92 0.92 -19.30 -3.89
N LEU A 93 0.15 -19.12 -4.99
CA LEU A 93 -1.07 -19.87 -5.25
C LEU A 93 -0.81 -21.08 -6.15
N GLU A 94 0.01 -20.90 -7.17
CA GLU A 94 0.33 -21.93 -8.17
C GLU A 94 1.86 -22.19 -8.20
N PRO A 95 2.39 -23.11 -7.36
CA PRO A 95 3.82 -23.34 -7.22
C PRO A 95 4.54 -23.72 -8.53
N VAL A 96 3.85 -24.39 -9.45
CA VAL A 96 4.44 -24.75 -10.74
C VAL A 96 4.73 -23.49 -11.57
N LYS A 97 3.77 -22.58 -11.67
CA LYS A 97 3.95 -21.32 -12.40
C LYS A 97 5.02 -20.44 -11.73
N TYR A 98 4.98 -20.36 -10.41
CA TYR A 98 5.95 -19.62 -9.62
C TYR A 98 7.40 -20.05 -9.89
N LEU A 99 7.64 -21.36 -9.99
CA LEU A 99 9.00 -21.90 -10.17
C LEU A 99 9.47 -21.97 -11.64
N TYR A 100 8.54 -21.97 -12.61
CA TYR A 100 8.90 -22.30 -13.99
C TYR A 100 8.48 -21.25 -15.03
N ASN A 101 7.58 -20.32 -14.71
CA ASN A 101 7.17 -19.30 -15.68
C ASN A 101 8.12 -18.09 -15.67
N SER A 102 8.83 -17.85 -14.55
CA SER A 102 9.77 -16.74 -14.41
C SER A 102 10.95 -17.13 -13.53
N GLU A 103 12.10 -16.49 -13.72
CA GLU A 103 13.29 -16.74 -12.89
C GLU A 103 13.15 -16.07 -11.51
N GLU A 104 12.62 -14.85 -11.45
CA GLU A 104 12.49 -14.05 -10.21
C GLU A 104 11.09 -13.45 -10.10
N PRO A 105 10.05 -14.27 -9.83
CA PRO A 105 8.67 -13.81 -9.82
C PRO A 105 8.37 -12.77 -8.72
N GLU A 106 9.11 -12.78 -7.62
CA GLU A 106 8.98 -11.79 -6.53
C GLU A 106 9.50 -10.42 -6.96
N ASP A 107 10.62 -10.37 -7.66
CA ASP A 107 11.17 -9.12 -8.18
C ASP A 107 10.27 -8.52 -9.27
N ILE A 108 9.65 -9.35 -10.09
CA ILE A 108 8.64 -8.89 -11.05
C ILE A 108 7.45 -8.28 -10.32
N LEU A 109 6.92 -8.93 -9.28
CA LEU A 109 5.84 -8.39 -8.45
C LEU A 109 6.26 -7.06 -7.79
N LYS A 110 7.49 -6.97 -7.27
CA LYS A 110 8.03 -5.75 -6.68
C LYS A 110 8.08 -4.61 -7.69
N ASN A 111 8.59 -4.86 -8.89
CA ASN A 111 8.69 -3.87 -9.97
C ASN A 111 7.31 -3.40 -10.45
N ILE A 112 6.35 -4.32 -10.62
CA ILE A 112 4.96 -3.99 -10.94
C ILE A 112 4.36 -3.10 -9.84
N SER A 113 4.56 -3.49 -8.57
CA SER A 113 4.04 -2.74 -7.44
C SER A 113 4.60 -1.31 -7.40
N GLN A 114 5.91 -1.15 -7.54
CA GLN A 114 6.55 0.17 -7.58
C GLN A 114 6.03 1.04 -8.74
N SER A 115 5.87 0.45 -9.93
CA SER A 115 5.33 1.16 -11.09
C SER A 115 3.89 1.64 -10.86
N CYS A 116 3.04 0.76 -10.34
CA CYS A 116 1.64 1.08 -10.02
C CYS A 116 1.55 2.15 -8.93
N ILE A 117 2.33 2.02 -7.85
CA ILE A 117 2.39 2.98 -6.75
C ILE A 117 2.74 4.37 -7.28
N ARG A 118 3.84 4.50 -8.04
CA ARG A 118 4.27 5.78 -8.60
C ARG A 118 3.23 6.40 -9.52
N THR A 119 2.58 5.58 -10.34
CA THR A 119 1.54 6.04 -11.27
C THR A 119 0.32 6.58 -10.52
N VAL A 120 -0.10 5.90 -9.47
CA VAL A 120 -1.26 6.32 -8.67
C VAL A 120 -0.92 7.55 -7.84
N ILE A 121 0.22 7.56 -7.11
CA ILE A 121 0.64 8.71 -6.29
C ILE A 121 0.77 9.98 -7.14
N ALA A 122 1.30 9.88 -8.35
CA ALA A 122 1.42 11.01 -9.28
C ALA A 122 0.06 11.59 -9.74
N SER A 123 -1.06 10.92 -9.46
CA SER A 123 -2.41 11.40 -9.80
C SER A 123 -3.14 12.09 -8.63
N TYR A 124 -2.53 12.16 -7.45
CA TYR A 124 -3.07 12.78 -6.24
C TYR A 124 -2.22 13.95 -5.78
N ASP A 125 -2.86 14.91 -5.11
CA ASP A 125 -2.17 16.03 -4.47
C ASP A 125 -1.49 15.57 -3.17
N VAL A 126 -0.45 16.26 -2.76
CA VAL A 126 0.32 15.92 -1.55
C VAL A 126 -0.56 15.89 -0.30
N ASP A 127 -1.50 16.81 -0.16
CA ASP A 127 -2.44 16.86 0.98
C ASP A 127 -3.31 15.59 1.05
N GLU A 128 -3.76 15.05 -0.09
CA GLU A 128 -4.54 13.81 -0.16
C GLU A 128 -3.71 12.58 0.22
N VAL A 129 -2.47 12.51 -0.27
CA VAL A 129 -1.54 11.40 0.06
C VAL A 129 -1.19 11.40 1.55
N LEU A 130 -1.00 12.58 2.15
CA LEU A 130 -0.63 12.69 3.58
C LEU A 130 -1.80 12.43 4.52
N THR A 131 -3.05 12.70 4.10
CA THR A 131 -4.20 12.76 5.02
C THR A 131 -5.34 11.80 4.64
N THR A 132 -6.30 12.28 3.87
CA THR A 132 -7.62 11.64 3.68
C THR A 132 -7.65 10.62 2.54
N GLY A 133 -6.73 10.70 1.60
CA GLY A 133 -6.74 9.88 0.38
C GLY A 133 -6.18 8.47 0.53
N LYS A 134 -5.53 8.15 1.65
CA LYS A 134 -4.79 6.88 1.83
C LYS A 134 -5.58 5.62 1.47
N GLY A 135 -6.82 5.52 1.90
CA GLY A 135 -7.67 4.35 1.64
C GLY A 135 -8.05 4.19 0.16
N GLU A 136 -8.36 5.31 -0.51
CA GLU A 136 -8.67 5.31 -1.95
C GLU A 136 -7.43 5.01 -2.78
N ILE A 137 -6.31 5.65 -2.46
CA ILE A 137 -5.00 5.43 -3.08
C ILE A 137 -4.62 3.96 -3.00
N GLN A 138 -4.71 3.37 -1.80
CA GLN A 138 -4.41 1.97 -1.55
C GLN A 138 -5.27 1.02 -2.39
N SER A 139 -6.57 1.32 -2.50
CA SER A 139 -7.51 0.54 -3.30
C SER A 139 -7.20 0.62 -4.80
N LYS A 140 -6.89 1.81 -5.31
CA LYS A 140 -6.50 2.01 -6.71
C LYS A 140 -5.17 1.32 -7.06
N ILE A 141 -4.19 1.42 -6.16
CA ILE A 141 -2.90 0.73 -6.36
C ILE A 141 -3.13 -0.79 -6.44
N LYS A 142 -3.91 -1.34 -5.49
CA LYS A 142 -4.23 -2.77 -5.46
C LYS A 142 -4.91 -3.22 -6.75
N GLU A 143 -5.90 -2.49 -7.22
CA GLU A 143 -6.63 -2.79 -8.47
C GLU A 143 -5.67 -2.78 -9.68
N MET A 144 -4.81 -1.78 -9.76
CA MET A 144 -3.83 -1.65 -10.83
C MET A 144 -2.80 -2.78 -10.84
N ILE A 145 -2.29 -3.17 -9.66
CA ILE A 145 -1.36 -4.29 -9.53
C ILE A 145 -2.04 -5.59 -9.96
N LEU A 146 -3.27 -5.86 -9.48
CA LEU A 146 -4.01 -7.06 -9.84
C LEU A 146 -4.19 -7.17 -11.36
N LYS A 147 -4.55 -6.08 -12.02
CA LYS A 147 -4.70 -6.05 -13.48
C LYS A 147 -3.38 -6.34 -14.21
N GLN A 148 -2.25 -5.80 -13.76
CA GLN A 148 -0.95 -6.07 -14.38
C GLN A 148 -0.45 -7.49 -14.10
N MET A 149 -0.77 -8.05 -12.93
CA MET A 149 -0.41 -9.43 -12.60
C MET A 149 -1.16 -10.47 -13.41
N GLU A 150 -2.40 -10.20 -13.84
CA GLU A 150 -3.17 -11.11 -14.71
C GLU A 150 -2.44 -11.40 -16.03
N GLU A 151 -1.66 -10.43 -16.55
CA GLU A 151 -0.91 -10.57 -17.79
C GLU A 151 0.38 -11.38 -17.63
N GLN A 152 0.92 -11.48 -16.41
CA GLN A 152 2.24 -12.06 -16.14
C GLN A 152 2.22 -13.54 -15.76
N ASP A 153 1.09 -14.05 -15.29
CA ASP A 153 0.87 -15.45 -14.88
C ASP A 153 1.98 -16.01 -13.97
N LEU A 154 2.35 -15.25 -12.93
CA LEU A 154 3.48 -15.56 -12.04
C LEU A 154 3.19 -16.67 -11.02
N GLY A 155 1.97 -17.17 -10.92
CA GLY A 155 1.56 -18.11 -9.88
C GLY A 155 1.47 -17.51 -8.47
N ILE A 156 1.57 -16.16 -8.36
CA ILE A 156 1.48 -15.39 -7.12
C ILE A 156 0.10 -14.73 -7.04
N GLN A 157 -0.47 -14.68 -5.83
CA GLN A 157 -1.66 -13.92 -5.52
C GLN A 157 -1.31 -12.74 -4.62
N LEU A 158 -1.62 -11.52 -5.04
CA LEU A 158 -1.57 -10.34 -4.17
C LEU A 158 -2.65 -10.47 -3.09
N VAL A 159 -2.26 -10.41 -1.83
CA VAL A 159 -3.17 -10.44 -0.68
C VAL A 159 -3.58 -9.03 -0.31
N ASN A 160 -2.59 -8.17 -0.04
CA ASN A 160 -2.84 -6.80 0.37
C ASN A 160 -1.69 -5.88 -0.02
N ILE A 161 -1.95 -4.59 0.00
CA ILE A 161 -0.95 -3.53 -0.02
C ILE A 161 -1.35 -2.48 1.00
N THR A 162 -0.42 -2.05 1.82
CA THR A 162 -0.67 -1.10 2.91
C THR A 162 0.33 0.04 2.85
N ILE A 163 -0.17 1.28 2.97
CA ILE A 163 0.67 2.44 3.23
C ILE A 163 1.09 2.39 4.70
N GLN A 164 2.38 2.28 4.96
CA GLN A 164 2.94 2.23 6.31
C GLN A 164 3.15 3.64 6.84
N ASP A 165 3.86 4.45 6.06
CA ASP A 165 4.11 5.84 6.38
C ASP A 165 4.03 6.72 5.12
N SER A 166 3.82 8.01 5.34
CA SER A 166 3.85 9.02 4.28
C SER A 166 4.27 10.35 4.91
N GLU A 167 5.47 10.80 4.57
CA GLU A 167 6.09 11.98 5.14
C GLU A 167 6.70 12.87 4.04
N PRO A 168 6.86 14.18 4.27
CA PRO A 168 7.72 15.00 3.44
C PRO A 168 9.18 14.51 3.51
N PRO A 169 9.92 14.50 2.38
CA PRO A 169 11.22 13.82 2.29
C PRO A 169 12.33 14.43 3.14
N THR A 170 12.14 15.65 3.67
CA THR A 170 13.11 16.29 4.58
C THR A 170 12.42 17.01 5.72
N GLN A 171 13.13 17.16 6.87
CA GLN A 171 12.61 17.89 8.03
C GLN A 171 12.31 19.38 7.72
N GLU A 172 13.03 19.98 6.79
CA GLU A 172 12.81 21.37 6.38
C GLU A 172 11.49 21.50 5.61
N VAL A 173 11.24 20.59 4.67
CA VAL A 173 9.97 20.51 3.94
C VAL A 173 8.84 20.19 4.90
N MET A 174 9.01 19.27 5.85
CA MET A 174 8.03 18.96 6.90
C MET A 174 7.66 20.20 7.73
N LYS A 175 8.65 21.03 8.12
CA LYS A 175 8.39 22.28 8.84
C LYS A 175 7.59 23.27 8.00
N ALA A 176 7.90 23.39 6.71
CA ALA A 176 7.17 24.24 5.79
C ALA A 176 5.70 23.78 5.62
N PHE A 177 5.46 22.47 5.45
CA PHE A 177 4.11 21.91 5.40
C PHE A 177 3.32 22.17 6.68
N LYS A 178 3.90 21.95 7.85
CA LYS A 178 3.27 22.24 9.15
C LYS A 178 2.93 23.72 9.29
N ALA A 179 3.77 24.62 8.79
CA ALA A 179 3.49 26.06 8.80
C ALA A 179 2.30 26.41 7.89
N VAL A 180 2.22 25.84 6.70
CA VAL A 180 1.09 26.02 5.77
C VAL A 180 -0.19 25.47 6.37
N GLU A 181 -0.17 24.28 6.95
CA GLU A 181 -1.33 23.65 7.60
C GLU A 181 -1.83 24.50 8.77
N THR A 182 -0.92 25.00 9.62
CA THR A 182 -1.25 25.92 10.71
C THR A 182 -1.88 27.23 10.19
N ALA A 183 -1.38 27.76 9.08
CA ALA A 183 -1.93 28.95 8.45
C ALA A 183 -3.32 28.70 7.85
N LYS A 184 -3.54 27.55 7.19
CA LYS A 184 -4.87 27.13 6.68
C LYS A 184 -5.89 27.04 7.83
N GLN A 185 -5.55 26.36 8.92
CA GLN A 185 -6.40 26.23 10.11
C GLN A 185 -6.67 27.59 10.77
N GLY A 186 -5.67 28.47 10.85
CA GLY A 186 -5.81 29.83 11.34
C GLY A 186 -6.79 30.66 10.50
N LYS A 187 -6.69 30.57 9.18
CA LYS A 187 -7.64 31.22 8.24
C LYS A 187 -9.06 30.70 8.45
N GLU A 188 -9.25 29.39 8.54
CA GLU A 188 -10.58 28.80 8.73
C GLU A 188 -11.19 29.20 10.07
N THR A 189 -10.41 29.21 11.14
CA THR A 189 -10.81 29.70 12.47
C THR A 189 -11.21 31.18 12.42
N ALA A 190 -10.43 32.03 11.74
CA ALA A 190 -10.73 33.44 11.58
C ALA A 190 -12.04 33.66 10.80
N LEU A 191 -12.28 32.93 9.72
CA LEU A 191 -13.53 32.97 8.95
C LEU A 191 -14.73 32.50 9.78
N ASN A 192 -14.59 31.43 10.54
CA ASN A 192 -15.65 30.94 11.42
C ASN A 192 -15.98 31.95 12.52
N ASN A 193 -14.97 32.56 13.14
CA ASN A 193 -15.16 33.61 14.13
C ASN A 193 -15.81 34.89 13.53
N ALA A 194 -15.40 35.30 12.33
CA ALA A 194 -16.01 36.41 11.62
C ALA A 194 -17.49 36.14 11.27
N ASN A 195 -17.79 34.93 10.79
CA ASN A 195 -19.17 34.52 10.51
C ASN A 195 -20.02 34.47 11.80
N LYS A 196 -19.48 33.95 12.89
CA LYS A 196 -20.14 33.96 14.21
C LYS A 196 -20.43 35.36 14.65
N TYR A 197 -19.46 36.25 14.62
CA TYR A 197 -19.62 37.66 14.98
C TYR A 197 -20.69 38.33 14.12
N ARG A 198 -20.67 38.13 12.81
CA ARG A 198 -21.69 38.66 11.89
C ARG A 198 -23.08 38.16 12.24
N ASN A 199 -23.24 36.86 12.50
CA ASN A 199 -24.53 36.27 12.83
C ASN A 199 -25.07 36.73 14.20
N GLU A 200 -24.20 37.10 15.14
CA GLU A 200 -24.58 37.67 16.43
C GLU A 200 -24.93 39.16 16.29
N LYS A 201 -24.18 39.94 15.53
CA LYS A 201 -24.32 41.40 15.47
C LYS A 201 -25.38 41.89 14.49
N LEU A 202 -25.60 41.21 13.37
CA LEU A 202 -26.63 41.58 12.41
C LEU A 202 -28.04 41.65 13.02
N PRO A 203 -28.52 40.60 13.74
CA PRO A 203 -29.84 40.63 14.37
C PRO A 203 -29.96 41.73 15.43
N GLU A 204 -28.90 41.99 16.24
CA GLU A 204 -28.90 43.09 17.22
C GLU A 204 -29.05 44.45 16.53
N ALA A 205 -28.38 44.65 15.40
CA ALA A 205 -28.46 45.90 14.66
C ALA A 205 -29.85 46.10 14.02
N GLU A 206 -30.42 45.05 13.43
CA GLU A 206 -31.78 45.08 12.85
C GLU A 206 -32.85 45.33 13.92
N GLU A 207 -32.71 44.74 15.10
CA GLU A 207 -33.63 44.96 16.19
C GLU A 207 -33.57 46.44 16.69
N LYS A 208 -32.33 46.95 16.85
CA LYS A 208 -32.14 48.36 17.22
C LYS A 208 -32.75 49.32 16.20
N GLN A 209 -32.54 49.05 14.91
CA GLN A 209 -33.11 49.83 13.83
C GLN A 209 -34.64 49.78 13.85
N THR A 210 -35.22 48.59 14.00
CA THR A 210 -36.68 48.40 14.07
C THR A 210 -37.28 49.13 15.28
N ARG A 211 -36.64 49.06 16.44
CA ARG A 211 -37.06 49.80 17.65
C ARG A 211 -37.00 51.30 17.42
N SER A 212 -35.97 51.83 16.80
CA SER A 212 -35.84 53.28 16.48
C SER A 212 -36.94 53.74 15.54
N PHE A 213 -37.23 53.00 14.46
CA PHE A 213 -38.33 53.32 13.55
C PHE A 213 -39.72 53.31 14.25
N ARG A 214 -39.95 52.31 15.13
CA ARG A 214 -41.21 52.27 15.93
C ARG A 214 -41.34 53.49 16.86
N MET A 215 -40.29 53.95 17.49
CA MET A 215 -40.31 55.16 18.37
C MET A 215 -40.56 56.42 17.58
N LEU A 216 -39.95 56.60 16.41
CA LEU A 216 -40.20 57.74 15.55
C LEU A 216 -41.68 57.84 15.08
N ARG A 217 -42.26 56.71 14.69
CA ARG A 217 -43.64 56.56 14.25
C ARG A 217 -44.65 56.84 15.38
N ARG A 218 -44.29 56.63 16.66
CA ARG A 218 -45.11 56.98 17.82
C ARG A 218 -45.05 58.45 18.19
N ARG A 219 -44.00 59.22 17.81
CA ARG A 219 -43.83 60.61 18.04
C ARG A 219 -44.52 61.47 16.98
N SER A 220 -44.85 60.92 15.83
CA SER A 220 -45.53 61.66 14.72
C SER A 220 -47.04 61.45 14.69
N ARG A 221 -47.63 60.84 15.74
CA ARG A 221 -49.07 60.81 16.03
C ARG A 221 -49.36 61.56 17.31
#